data_1239eed3e433d8be055044e497bc83bb
#
_entry.id   1239eed3e433d8be055044e497bc83bb
#
_cell.length_a   1.000
_cell.length_b   1.000
_cell.length_c   1.000
_cell.angle_alpha   90.00
_cell.angle_beta   90.00
_cell.angle_gamma   90.00
#
_symmetry.space_group_name_H-M   'P 1'
#
loop_
_entity.id
_entity.type
_entity.pdbx_description
1 polymer ?
#
loop_
_entity_poly.entity_id
_entity_poly.type
_entity_poly.pdbx_seq_one_letter_code
_entity_poly.pdbx_strand_id
1 'polypeptide(L)'
;MQINKFLRNIFTVILIVCVILVSIAVIKHEFVDNNTIKNLRFVSNWEKLVKSGQLIGEKNAAIKIIEFTDFRCHYCRNKSISLTKLLKKYKDKISLIVYNFPLNNNRYSFELVLGGICASAQNKFKEYYDLIFKISKSKKYNWTEITSRL
;
A
#
# COMPACT_ATOMS: atom_id res chain seq x y z
N MET A 1 -42.38 -10.54 42.31
CA MET A 1 -41.38 -11.38 41.57
C MET A 1 -41.56 -11.37 40.04
N GLN A 2 -42.72 -10.96 39.52
CA GLN A 2 -42.99 -10.89 38.05
C GLN A 2 -42.34 -9.66 37.37
N ILE A 3 -42.25 -8.50 38.04
CA ILE A 3 -41.71 -7.23 37.51
C ILE A 3 -40.22 -7.39 37.09
N ASN A 4 -39.43 -8.11 37.84
CA ASN A 4 -38.01 -8.31 37.56
C ASN A 4 -37.74 -9.17 36.30
N LYS A 5 -38.63 -10.09 35.96
CA LYS A 5 -38.51 -10.90 34.72
C LYS A 5 -38.86 -10.02 33.49
N PHE A 6 -39.90 -9.19 33.60
CA PHE A 6 -40.33 -8.29 32.53
C PHE A 6 -39.26 -7.23 32.21
N LEU A 7 -38.70 -6.57 33.23
CA LEU A 7 -37.63 -5.62 33.09
C LEU A 7 -36.35 -6.24 32.46
N ARG A 8 -36.00 -7.45 32.89
CA ARG A 8 -34.85 -8.20 32.34
C ARG A 8 -35.04 -8.52 30.84
N ASN A 9 -36.26 -8.93 30.45
CA ASN A 9 -36.55 -9.20 29.04
C ASN A 9 -36.50 -7.91 28.17
N ILE A 10 -37.02 -6.80 28.67
CA ILE A 10 -36.90 -5.52 27.99
C ILE A 10 -35.44 -5.11 27.83
N PHE A 11 -34.64 -5.25 28.88
CA PHE A 11 -33.22 -4.90 28.84
C PHE A 11 -32.46 -5.77 27.82
N THR A 12 -32.73 -7.09 27.76
CA THR A 12 -32.11 -7.99 26.77
C THR A 12 -32.52 -7.62 25.33
N VAL A 13 -33.77 -7.25 25.08
CA VAL A 13 -34.23 -6.83 23.75
C VAL A 13 -33.54 -5.52 23.33
N ILE A 14 -33.45 -4.55 24.22
CA ILE A 14 -32.76 -3.28 23.95
C ILE A 14 -31.28 -3.57 23.61
N LEU A 15 -30.62 -4.44 24.37
CA LEU A 15 -29.21 -4.78 24.15
C LEU A 15 -29.00 -5.44 22.79
N ILE A 16 -29.87 -6.37 22.40
CA ILE A 16 -29.84 -7.01 21.07
C ILE A 16 -30.02 -5.98 19.96
N VAL A 17 -30.98 -5.07 20.10
CA VAL A 17 -31.22 -4.00 19.10
C VAL A 17 -30.00 -3.09 18.99
N CYS A 18 -29.37 -2.69 20.10
CA CYS A 18 -28.14 -1.90 20.07
C CYS A 18 -27.00 -2.62 19.34
N VAL A 19 -26.79 -3.91 19.61
CA VAL A 19 -25.76 -4.71 18.92
C VAL A 19 -26.02 -4.77 17.42
N ILE A 20 -27.28 -4.99 17.01
CA ILE A 20 -27.64 -5.01 15.58
C ILE A 20 -27.38 -3.65 14.93
N LEU A 21 -27.77 -2.54 15.57
CA LEU A 21 -27.55 -1.20 15.03
C LEU A 21 -26.06 -0.85 14.90
N VAL A 22 -25.26 -1.22 15.91
CA VAL A 22 -23.80 -1.04 15.85
C VAL A 22 -23.19 -1.88 14.73
N SER A 23 -23.62 -3.14 14.60
CA SER A 23 -23.15 -4.04 13.53
C SER A 23 -23.48 -3.48 12.14
N ILE A 24 -24.68 -2.95 11.94
CA ILE A 24 -25.10 -2.31 10.68
C ILE A 24 -24.27 -1.04 10.43
N ALA A 25 -24.01 -0.23 11.46
CA ALA A 25 -23.19 0.99 11.34
C ALA A 25 -21.75 0.65 10.94
N VAL A 26 -21.15 -0.38 11.55
CA VAL A 26 -19.79 -0.85 11.23
C VAL A 26 -19.74 -1.39 9.80
N ILE A 27 -20.71 -2.23 9.41
CA ILE A 27 -20.79 -2.76 8.04
C ILE A 27 -20.93 -1.61 7.02
N LYS A 28 -21.78 -0.62 7.29
CA LYS A 28 -21.91 0.57 6.42
C LYS A 28 -20.60 1.36 6.33
N HIS A 29 -19.88 1.51 7.43
CA HIS A 29 -18.63 2.25 7.44
C HIS A 29 -17.51 1.51 6.68
N GLU A 30 -17.43 0.18 6.84
CA GLU A 30 -16.37 -0.64 6.21
C GLU A 30 -16.65 -0.95 4.72
N PHE A 31 -17.92 -1.14 4.34
CA PHE A 31 -18.28 -1.61 3.00
C PHE A 31 -18.84 -0.55 2.06
N VAL A 32 -19.20 0.63 2.54
CA VAL A 32 -19.84 1.67 1.71
C VAL A 32 -19.02 2.96 1.70
N ASP A 33 -17.73 2.89 1.42
CA ASP A 33 -17.04 4.05 0.86
C ASP A 33 -17.19 4.06 -0.68
N ASN A 34 -18.43 4.04 -1.14
CA ASN A 34 -18.78 4.17 -2.56
C ASN A 34 -18.41 5.54 -3.16
N ASN A 35 -18.01 6.51 -2.31
CA ASN A 35 -17.58 7.83 -2.78
C ASN A 35 -16.19 7.79 -3.41
N THR A 36 -15.34 6.83 -3.04
CA THR A 36 -14.01 6.67 -3.65
C THR A 36 -14.11 6.32 -5.13
N ILE A 37 -15.14 5.56 -5.54
CA ILE A 37 -15.33 5.15 -6.94
C ILE A 37 -15.88 6.30 -7.80
N LYS A 38 -16.70 7.20 -7.25
CA LYS A 38 -17.29 8.33 -7.99
C LYS A 38 -16.27 9.36 -8.50
N ASN A 39 -15.07 9.39 -7.94
CA ASN A 39 -14.01 10.34 -8.27
C ASN A 39 -12.92 9.75 -9.18
N LEU A 40 -13.14 8.58 -9.76
CA LEU A 40 -12.20 8.02 -10.72
C LEU A 40 -12.12 8.91 -11.96
N ARG A 41 -10.92 9.37 -12.26
CA ARG A 41 -10.62 10.13 -13.48
C ARG A 41 -9.81 9.26 -14.42
N PHE A 42 -10.23 9.23 -15.67
CA PHE A 42 -9.43 8.60 -16.73
C PHE A 42 -8.18 9.44 -16.98
N VAL A 43 -7.01 8.78 -16.94
CA VAL A 43 -5.71 9.39 -17.26
C VAL A 43 -5.39 9.04 -18.69
N SER A 44 -5.57 9.99 -19.62
CA SER A 44 -5.42 9.77 -21.07
C SER A 44 -4.00 9.35 -21.50
N ASN A 45 -2.98 9.69 -20.72
CA ASN A 45 -1.57 9.43 -21.06
C ASN A 45 -0.92 8.40 -20.11
N TRP A 46 -1.69 7.46 -19.59
CA TRP A 46 -1.19 6.47 -18.63
C TRP A 46 -0.07 5.59 -19.19
N GLU A 47 -0.03 5.36 -20.52
CA GLU A 47 1.03 4.59 -21.17
C GLU A 47 2.41 5.26 -21.00
N LYS A 48 2.48 6.59 -20.93
CA LYS A 48 3.73 7.30 -20.64
C LYS A 48 4.22 6.96 -19.24
N LEU A 49 3.29 6.84 -18.26
CA LEU A 49 3.64 6.42 -16.90
C LEU A 49 4.18 5.00 -16.87
N VAL A 50 3.68 4.09 -17.69
CA VAL A 50 4.21 2.72 -17.78
C VAL A 50 5.65 2.70 -18.31
N LYS A 51 5.98 3.59 -19.24
CA LYS A 51 7.30 3.62 -19.91
C LYS A 51 8.40 4.30 -19.08
N SER A 52 8.03 5.23 -18.20
CA SER A 52 8.99 6.11 -17.51
C SER A 52 9.28 5.71 -16.06
N GLY A 53 8.48 4.81 -15.46
CA GLY A 53 8.72 4.31 -14.10
C GLY A 53 9.66 3.11 -14.07
N GLN A 54 10.06 2.73 -12.86
CA GLN A 54 10.92 1.57 -12.62
C GLN A 54 10.07 0.30 -12.55
N LEU A 55 10.35 -0.66 -13.41
CA LEU A 55 9.58 -1.90 -13.55
C LEU A 55 10.01 -2.95 -12.53
N ILE A 56 9.03 -3.56 -11.87
CA ILE A 56 9.16 -4.79 -11.10
C ILE A 56 8.18 -5.81 -11.66
N GLY A 57 8.67 -6.98 -12.06
CA GLY A 57 7.87 -8.06 -12.66
C GLY A 57 7.95 -8.08 -14.18
N GLU A 58 7.02 -8.78 -14.82
CA GLU A 58 7.03 -9.03 -16.26
C GLU A 58 6.64 -7.78 -17.07
N LYS A 59 7.49 -7.42 -18.05
CA LYS A 59 7.29 -6.25 -18.92
C LYS A 59 5.96 -6.33 -19.68
N ASN A 60 5.57 -7.52 -20.10
CA ASN A 60 4.37 -7.76 -20.92
C ASN A 60 3.15 -8.21 -20.09
N ALA A 61 3.20 -8.07 -18.75
CA ALA A 61 2.07 -8.40 -17.89
C ALA A 61 0.81 -7.64 -18.33
N ALA A 62 -0.34 -8.34 -18.33
CA ALA A 62 -1.62 -7.77 -18.77
C ALA A 62 -2.10 -6.63 -17.89
N ILE A 63 -1.77 -6.67 -16.58
CA ILE A 63 -2.16 -5.65 -15.60
C ILE A 63 -0.93 -4.91 -15.13
N LYS A 64 -0.95 -3.60 -15.25
CA LYS A 64 0.10 -2.69 -14.78
C LYS A 64 -0.40 -1.93 -13.56
N ILE A 65 0.29 -2.08 -12.44
CA ILE A 65 0.03 -1.30 -11.22
C ILE A 65 1.04 -0.16 -11.21
N ILE A 66 0.56 1.08 -11.15
CA ILE A 66 1.43 2.26 -11.04
C ILE A 66 1.40 2.70 -9.57
N GLU A 67 2.58 2.74 -8.95
CA GLU A 67 2.77 3.14 -7.57
C GLU A 67 3.58 4.42 -7.49
N PHE A 68 3.01 5.45 -6.85
CA PHE A 68 3.75 6.62 -6.39
C PHE A 68 4.12 6.39 -4.93
N THR A 69 5.42 6.36 -4.63
CA THR A 69 5.91 5.93 -3.32
C THR A 69 7.06 6.81 -2.82
N ASP A 70 7.13 6.99 -1.50
CA ASP A 70 8.30 7.50 -0.79
C ASP A 70 8.88 6.36 0.06
N PHE A 71 10.14 6.03 -0.13
CA PHE A 71 10.83 4.96 0.62
C PHE A 71 10.86 5.19 2.13
N ARG A 72 10.65 6.41 2.61
CA ARG A 72 10.58 6.74 4.03
C ARG A 72 9.16 6.77 4.59
N CYS A 73 8.16 6.69 3.75
CA CYS A 73 6.77 6.72 4.17
C CYS A 73 6.36 5.39 4.82
N HIS A 74 5.87 5.47 6.05
CA HIS A 74 5.38 4.30 6.79
C HIS A 74 4.24 3.57 6.06
N TYR A 75 3.29 4.32 5.52
CA TYR A 75 2.16 3.75 4.78
C TYR A 75 2.60 3.09 3.48
N CYS A 76 3.56 3.68 2.76
CA CYS A 76 4.14 3.10 1.54
C CYS A 76 4.81 1.76 1.84
N ARG A 77 5.55 1.67 2.96
CA ARG A 77 6.14 0.41 3.39
C ARG A 77 5.08 -0.67 3.69
N ASN A 78 4.02 -0.34 4.40
CA ASN A 78 2.95 -1.31 4.68
C ASN A 78 2.29 -1.79 3.38
N LYS A 79 2.09 -0.88 2.43
CA LYS A 79 1.56 -1.18 1.09
C LYS A 79 2.52 -2.05 0.29
N SER A 80 3.84 -1.80 0.36
CA SER A 80 4.85 -2.60 -0.37
C SER A 80 4.80 -4.08 0.00
N ILE A 81 4.51 -4.42 1.27
CA ILE A 81 4.34 -5.81 1.71
C ILE A 81 3.17 -6.48 0.96
N SER A 82 2.05 -5.78 0.83
CA SER A 82 0.87 -6.29 0.11
C SER A 82 1.14 -6.42 -1.39
N LEU A 83 1.82 -5.43 -1.98
CA LEU A 83 2.20 -5.44 -3.40
C LEU A 83 3.19 -6.58 -3.70
N THR A 84 4.18 -6.81 -2.84
CA THR A 84 5.12 -7.94 -3.00
C THR A 84 4.40 -9.30 -2.94
N LYS A 85 3.41 -9.46 -2.03
CA LYS A 85 2.59 -10.67 -1.98
C LYS A 85 1.76 -10.84 -3.25
N LEU A 86 1.20 -9.76 -3.77
CA LEU A 86 0.40 -9.75 -4.99
C LEU A 86 1.25 -10.15 -6.21
N LEU A 87 2.43 -9.53 -6.36
CA LEU A 87 3.40 -9.88 -7.42
C LEU A 87 3.80 -11.36 -7.37
N LYS A 88 4.04 -11.92 -6.17
CA LYS A 88 4.35 -13.35 -6.01
C LYS A 88 3.18 -14.24 -6.40
N LYS A 89 1.95 -13.86 -6.04
CA LYS A 89 0.74 -14.66 -6.32
C LYS A 89 0.38 -14.68 -7.80
N TYR A 90 0.55 -13.57 -8.50
CA TYR A 90 0.10 -13.38 -9.88
C TYR A 90 1.24 -13.20 -10.89
N LYS A 91 2.48 -13.49 -10.49
CA LYS A 91 3.74 -13.45 -11.27
C LYS A 91 3.64 -12.77 -12.66
N ASP A 92 3.29 -13.55 -13.66
CA ASP A 92 3.32 -13.11 -15.07
C ASP A 92 2.11 -12.28 -15.51
N LYS A 93 1.08 -12.18 -14.64
CA LYS A 93 -0.16 -11.47 -14.95
C LYS A 93 -0.13 -10.01 -14.57
N ILE A 94 0.69 -9.65 -13.58
CA ILE A 94 0.79 -8.28 -13.07
C ILE A 94 2.23 -7.80 -13.03
N SER A 95 2.42 -6.51 -13.23
CA SER A 95 3.69 -5.83 -12.98
C SER A 95 3.46 -4.53 -12.21
N LEU A 96 4.50 -4.10 -11.50
CA LEU A 96 4.51 -2.88 -10.72
C LEU A 96 5.44 -1.86 -11.38
N ILE A 97 4.93 -0.67 -11.65
CA ILE A 97 5.68 0.47 -12.17
C ILE A 97 5.82 1.46 -11.01
N VAL A 98 7.03 1.61 -10.52
CA VAL A 98 7.32 2.41 -9.33
C VAL A 98 7.81 3.80 -9.72
N TYR A 99 7.16 4.80 -9.15
CA TYR A 99 7.60 6.20 -9.17
C TYR A 99 7.99 6.64 -7.77
N ASN A 100 9.24 7.01 -7.61
CA ASN A 100 9.68 7.61 -6.36
C ASN A 100 9.19 9.06 -6.27
N PHE A 101 8.37 9.33 -5.26
CA PHE A 101 7.78 10.64 -5.01
C PHE A 101 8.06 11.06 -3.56
N PRO A 102 9.20 11.74 -3.29
CA PRO A 102 9.53 12.22 -1.95
C PRO A 102 8.46 13.16 -1.43
N LEU A 103 7.79 12.79 -0.33
CA LEU A 103 6.70 13.58 0.26
C LEU A 103 7.20 14.80 1.02
N ASN A 104 8.40 14.76 1.54
CA ASN A 104 9.03 15.84 2.28
C ASN A 104 10.33 16.23 1.60
N ASN A 105 10.69 17.51 1.65
CA ASN A 105 11.99 18.04 1.16
C ASN A 105 13.16 17.57 2.05
N ASN A 106 13.21 16.27 2.29
CA ASN A 106 14.20 15.64 3.15
C ASN A 106 15.32 15.04 2.30
N ARG A 107 16.55 15.47 2.54
CA ARG A 107 17.75 14.99 1.87
C ARG A 107 17.82 13.46 1.78
N TYR A 108 17.46 12.75 2.87
CA TYR A 108 17.49 11.29 2.88
C TYR A 108 16.48 10.63 1.94
N SER A 109 15.31 11.23 1.71
CA SER A 109 14.36 10.71 0.71
C SER A 109 14.94 10.82 -0.69
N PHE A 110 15.62 11.91 -1.02
CA PHE A 110 16.31 12.08 -2.31
C PHE A 110 17.47 11.11 -2.48
N GLU A 111 18.28 10.88 -1.44
CA GLU A 111 19.37 9.90 -1.49
C GLU A 111 18.85 8.50 -1.81
N LEU A 112 17.71 8.10 -1.23
CA LEU A 112 17.08 6.82 -1.54
C LEU A 112 16.52 6.75 -2.96
N VAL A 113 16.03 7.84 -3.52
CA VAL A 113 15.64 7.91 -4.94
C VAL A 113 16.85 7.69 -5.83
N LEU A 114 17.96 8.37 -5.57
CA LEU A 114 19.21 8.21 -6.32
C LEU A 114 19.73 6.76 -6.25
N GLY A 115 19.71 6.15 -5.06
CA GLY A 115 20.05 4.73 -4.89
C GLY A 115 19.18 3.82 -5.74
N GLY A 116 17.87 4.09 -5.80
CA GLY A 116 16.93 3.36 -6.66
C GLY A 116 17.24 3.50 -8.16
N ILE A 117 17.63 4.69 -8.62
CA ILE A 117 18.05 4.93 -10.00
C ILE A 117 19.32 4.15 -10.32
N CYS A 118 20.33 4.20 -9.43
CA CYS A 118 21.56 3.43 -9.57
C CYS A 118 21.31 1.91 -9.61
N ALA A 119 20.43 1.41 -8.75
CA ALA A 119 20.05 0.00 -8.75
C ALA A 119 19.31 -0.39 -10.03
N SER A 120 18.45 0.48 -10.54
CA SER A 120 17.73 0.28 -11.81
C SER A 120 18.70 0.17 -13.00
N ALA A 121 19.71 1.02 -13.05
CA ALA A 121 20.75 0.98 -14.10
C ALA A 121 21.55 -0.36 -14.09
N GLN A 122 21.56 -1.05 -12.96
CA GLN A 122 22.21 -2.36 -12.78
C GLN A 122 21.22 -3.54 -12.84
N ASN A 123 19.95 -3.30 -13.23
CA ASN A 123 18.88 -4.30 -13.22
C ASN A 123 18.59 -4.90 -11.82
N LYS A 124 18.90 -4.16 -10.76
CA LYS A 124 18.72 -4.58 -9.35
C LYS A 124 17.66 -3.76 -8.61
N PHE A 125 16.76 -3.11 -9.34
CA PHE A 125 15.76 -2.22 -8.71
C PHE A 125 14.81 -2.99 -7.80
N LYS A 126 14.42 -4.21 -8.16
CA LYS A 126 13.53 -5.03 -7.32
C LYS A 126 14.16 -5.37 -5.98
N GLU A 127 15.42 -5.80 -5.99
CA GLU A 127 16.19 -6.12 -4.79
C GLU A 127 16.35 -4.88 -3.91
N TYR A 128 16.65 -3.74 -4.54
CA TYR A 128 16.73 -2.45 -3.87
C TYR A 128 15.40 -2.07 -3.19
N TYR A 129 14.30 -2.15 -3.92
CA TYR A 129 12.96 -1.85 -3.42
C TYR A 129 12.60 -2.69 -2.19
N ASP A 130 12.80 -3.99 -2.29
CA ASP A 130 12.53 -4.94 -1.19
C ASP A 130 13.43 -4.66 0.03
N LEU A 131 14.71 -4.37 -0.19
CA LEU A 131 15.68 -4.09 0.85
C LEU A 131 15.35 -2.78 1.59
N ILE A 132 15.12 -1.69 0.84
CA ILE A 132 14.86 -0.37 1.42
C ILE A 132 13.59 -0.39 2.27
N PHE A 133 12.51 -0.97 1.81
CA PHE A 133 11.30 -1.07 2.62
C PHE A 133 11.44 -2.00 3.83
N LYS A 134 12.34 -2.98 3.78
CA LYS A 134 12.66 -3.84 4.93
C LYS A 134 13.43 -3.07 6.02
N ILE A 135 14.42 -2.26 5.65
CA ILE A 135 15.30 -1.53 6.58
C ILE A 135 14.78 -0.14 6.96
N SER A 136 13.75 0.38 6.32
CA SER A 136 13.26 1.76 6.49
C SER A 136 12.72 2.10 7.90
N LYS A 137 12.78 1.19 8.85
CA LYS A 137 12.52 1.44 10.28
C LYS A 137 13.64 2.26 10.94
N SER A 138 14.86 2.20 10.40
CA SER A 138 16.03 2.92 10.94
C SER A 138 15.98 4.38 10.50
N LYS A 139 16.33 5.28 11.41
CA LYS A 139 16.41 6.72 11.13
C LYS A 139 17.61 7.10 10.25
N LYS A 140 18.60 6.22 10.12
CA LYS A 140 19.83 6.45 9.38
C LYS A 140 20.15 5.25 8.51
N TYR A 141 20.39 5.49 7.22
CA TYR A 141 20.75 4.45 6.25
C TYR A 141 22.29 4.34 6.22
N ASN A 142 22.77 3.11 6.24
CA ASN A 142 24.18 2.82 5.99
C ASN A 142 24.33 2.39 4.53
N TRP A 143 24.87 3.25 3.69
CA TRP A 143 25.06 2.99 2.27
C TRP A 143 25.98 1.80 1.99
N THR A 144 27.02 1.61 2.82
CA THR A 144 27.90 0.45 2.70
C THR A 144 27.12 -0.85 2.90
N GLU A 145 26.23 -0.89 3.89
CA GLU A 145 25.37 -2.04 4.12
C GLU A 145 24.36 -2.27 2.95
N ILE A 146 23.77 -1.20 2.42
CA ILE A 146 22.85 -1.30 1.29
C ILE A 146 23.55 -1.86 0.05
N THR A 147 24.72 -1.30 -0.29
CA THR A 147 25.48 -1.71 -1.48
C THR A 147 26.05 -3.12 -1.38
N SER A 148 26.40 -3.58 -0.17
CA SER A 148 26.90 -4.95 0.04
C SER A 148 25.80 -6.02 -0.07
N ARG A 149 24.53 -5.64 0.00
CA ARG A 149 23.38 -6.55 -0.11
C ARG A 149 22.71 -6.55 -1.48
N LEU A 150 23.15 -5.68 -2.38
CA LEU A 150 22.71 -5.59 -3.78
C LEU A 150 23.68 -6.29 -4.71
#